data_e3d8304d2e663a2391f9f39f32abec4f
#
_entry.id   e3d8304d2e663a2391f9f39f32abec4f
#
_cell.length_a   1.000
_cell.length_b   1.000
_cell.length_c   1.000
_cell.angle_alpha   90.00
_cell.angle_beta   90.00
_cell.angle_gamma   90.00
#
_symmetry.space_group_name_H-M   'P 1'
#
loop_
_entity.id
_entity.type
_entity.pdbx_description
1 polymer ?
#
loop_
_entity_poly.entity_id
_entity_poly.type
_entity_poly.pdbx_seq_one_letter_code
_entity_poly.pdbx_strand_id
1 'polypeptide(L)'
;EDKPIAVVVPDRVFRNEDLDARHEHTFYQVEGVYVSKGVTVGNLIATLQTFLSEYYGKELDVRTNPFYFPFTEPSFEFALSCPFCEKAGCKVCSYEGWIELIGCGLIHPNVLRAADIDPEVYTGFAWGLGVDRLVMMKNGIEDVRHFESAKLDFLKQF
;
A
#
# COMPACT_ATOMS: atom_id res chain seq x y z
N GLU A 1 -24.32 -5.06 15.24
CA GLU A 1 -23.40 -6.10 15.76
C GLU A 1 -22.06 -5.44 16.08
N ASP A 2 -21.56 -5.66 17.30
CA ASP A 2 -20.29 -5.06 17.79
C ASP A 2 -19.01 -5.75 17.24
N LYS A 3 -19.10 -6.37 16.08
CA LYS A 3 -17.93 -6.99 15.44
C LYS A 3 -17.21 -5.99 14.55
N PRO A 4 -15.87 -5.96 14.56
CA PRO A 4 -15.11 -5.12 13.63
C PRO A 4 -15.36 -5.57 12.19
N ILE A 5 -15.32 -4.60 11.27
CA ILE A 5 -15.22 -4.86 9.83
C ILE A 5 -13.74 -4.94 9.51
N ALA A 6 -13.31 -6.06 8.98
CA ALA A 6 -11.92 -6.26 8.52
C ALA A 6 -11.99 -6.96 7.16
N VAL A 7 -11.65 -6.23 6.11
CA VAL A 7 -11.75 -6.70 4.72
C VAL A 7 -10.45 -6.40 3.99
N VAL A 8 -9.99 -7.38 3.22
CA VAL A 8 -8.87 -7.23 2.27
C VAL A 8 -9.35 -7.70 0.91
N VAL A 9 -9.12 -6.89 -0.11
CA VAL A 9 -9.58 -7.15 -1.49
C VAL A 9 -8.38 -7.07 -2.43
N PRO A 10 -7.80 -8.20 -2.83
CA PRO A 10 -6.84 -8.23 -3.94
C PRO A 10 -7.59 -8.32 -5.26
N ASP A 11 -7.23 -7.46 -6.22
CA ASP A 11 -7.82 -7.51 -7.55
C ASP A 11 -6.90 -6.88 -8.59
N ARG A 12 -7.27 -7.10 -9.85
CA ARG A 12 -6.66 -6.48 -11.01
C ARG A 12 -7.25 -5.09 -11.22
N VAL A 13 -6.39 -4.11 -11.40
CA VAL A 13 -6.78 -2.70 -11.57
C VAL A 13 -6.25 -2.13 -12.87
N PHE A 14 -6.90 -1.07 -13.35
CA PHE A 14 -6.61 -0.45 -14.63
C PHE A 14 -6.46 1.06 -14.45
N ARG A 15 -5.37 1.63 -14.99
CA ARG A 15 -5.14 3.07 -15.01
C ARG A 15 -4.74 3.51 -16.40
N ASN A 16 -5.21 4.68 -16.81
CA ASN A 16 -4.77 5.31 -18.05
C ASN A 16 -3.50 6.14 -17.78
N GLU A 17 -2.36 5.47 -17.75
CA GLU A 17 -1.04 6.05 -17.50
C GLU A 17 -0.10 5.75 -18.66
N ASP A 18 0.98 6.55 -18.80
CA ASP A 18 2.04 6.24 -19.75
C ASP A 18 2.88 5.06 -19.25
N LEU A 19 3.25 4.18 -20.17
CA LEU A 19 4.03 2.98 -19.88
C LEU A 19 5.50 3.33 -19.62
N ASP A 20 6.01 2.95 -18.46
CA ASP A 20 7.43 3.02 -18.14
C ASP A 20 7.88 1.82 -17.28
N ALA A 21 9.09 1.84 -16.75
CA ALA A 21 9.61 0.77 -15.90
C ALA A 21 8.90 0.62 -14.56
N ARG A 22 8.06 1.58 -14.17
CA ARG A 22 7.35 1.65 -12.87
C ARG A 22 5.84 1.71 -12.99
N HIS A 23 5.32 2.02 -14.19
CA HIS A 23 3.90 2.20 -14.47
C HIS A 23 3.45 1.28 -15.59
N GLU A 24 2.36 0.58 -15.32
CA GLU A 24 1.66 -0.28 -16.26
C GLU A 24 0.18 0.09 -16.25
N HIS A 25 -0.50 -0.07 -17.39
CA HIS A 25 -1.95 0.19 -17.49
C HIS A 25 -2.76 -0.79 -16.65
N THR A 26 -2.26 -1.99 -16.50
CA THR A 26 -2.90 -3.10 -15.82
C THR A 26 -1.93 -3.64 -14.77
N PHE A 27 -2.35 -3.67 -13.53
CA PHE A 27 -1.54 -4.19 -12.42
C PHE A 27 -2.43 -4.79 -11.34
N TYR A 28 -1.85 -5.43 -10.35
CA TYR A 28 -2.57 -5.94 -9.21
C TYR A 28 -2.44 -5.00 -8.02
N GLN A 29 -3.57 -4.76 -7.37
CA GLN A 29 -3.62 -3.97 -6.15
C GLN A 29 -4.27 -4.80 -5.04
N VAL A 30 -3.82 -4.60 -3.80
CA VAL A 30 -4.51 -5.08 -2.62
C VAL A 30 -4.95 -3.88 -1.81
N GLU A 31 -6.21 -3.87 -1.43
CA GLU A 31 -6.82 -2.83 -0.61
C GLU A 31 -7.32 -3.42 0.70
N GLY A 32 -7.24 -2.65 1.76
CA GLY A 32 -7.72 -3.07 3.06
C GLY A 32 -8.54 -1.99 3.74
N VAL A 33 -9.58 -2.44 4.43
CA VAL A 33 -10.44 -1.62 5.27
C VAL A 33 -10.58 -2.27 6.64
N TYR A 34 -10.42 -1.46 7.68
CA TYR A 34 -10.70 -1.86 9.05
C TYR A 34 -11.54 -0.80 9.75
N VAL A 35 -12.69 -1.20 10.32
CA VAL A 35 -13.60 -0.32 11.07
C VAL A 35 -13.92 -0.94 12.41
N SER A 36 -13.75 -0.17 13.48
CA SER A 36 -14.11 -0.57 14.84
C SER A 36 -14.26 0.66 15.74
N LYS A 37 -14.59 0.47 16.98
CA LYS A 37 -14.62 1.55 17.99
C LYS A 37 -13.18 1.97 18.34
N GLY A 38 -12.90 3.28 18.35
CA GLY A 38 -11.66 3.83 18.85
C GLY A 38 -10.43 3.57 17.96
N VAL A 39 -10.60 3.31 16.67
CA VAL A 39 -9.50 3.15 15.72
C VAL A 39 -8.80 4.48 15.50
N THR A 40 -7.47 4.47 15.50
CA THR A 40 -6.61 5.66 15.40
C THR A 40 -5.61 5.57 14.24
N VAL A 41 -4.99 6.68 13.88
CA VAL A 41 -3.84 6.71 12.95
C VAL A 41 -2.70 5.80 13.43
N GLY A 42 -2.47 5.72 14.75
CA GLY A 42 -1.48 4.81 15.33
C GLY A 42 -1.76 3.33 14.99
N ASN A 43 -3.03 2.91 15.00
CA ASN A 43 -3.42 1.56 14.60
C ASN A 43 -3.14 1.31 13.11
N LEU A 44 -3.43 2.27 12.24
CA LEU A 44 -3.11 2.19 10.81
C LEU A 44 -1.60 2.02 10.60
N ILE A 45 -0.78 2.90 11.18
CA ILE A 45 0.69 2.86 11.03
C ILE A 45 1.25 1.53 11.54
N ALA A 46 0.83 1.08 12.72
CA ALA A 46 1.29 -0.19 13.29
C ALA A 46 0.91 -1.39 12.42
N THR A 47 -0.31 -1.40 11.87
CA THR A 47 -0.77 -2.47 10.96
C THR A 47 0.09 -2.56 9.71
N LEU A 48 0.33 -1.42 9.05
CA LEU A 48 1.12 -1.38 7.80
C LEU A 48 2.60 -1.69 8.06
N GLN A 49 3.16 -1.19 9.15
CA GLN A 49 4.54 -1.48 9.54
C GLN A 49 4.74 -2.97 9.83
N THR A 50 3.84 -3.57 10.60
CA THR A 50 3.89 -5.01 10.90
C THR A 50 3.78 -5.83 9.64
N PHE A 51 2.80 -5.53 8.77
CA PHE A 51 2.62 -6.21 7.49
C PHE A 51 3.89 -6.18 6.63
N LEU A 52 4.51 -5.01 6.44
CA LEU A 52 5.70 -4.87 5.60
C LEU A 52 6.94 -5.52 6.24
N SER A 53 7.10 -5.43 7.56
CA SER A 53 8.19 -6.11 8.27
C SER A 53 8.10 -7.63 8.15
N GLU A 54 6.92 -8.19 8.29
CA GLU A 54 6.65 -9.62 8.08
C GLU A 54 6.91 -10.02 6.61
N TYR A 55 6.42 -9.22 5.66
CA TYR A 55 6.57 -9.49 4.23
C TYR A 55 8.04 -9.51 3.78
N TYR A 56 8.85 -8.58 4.27
CA TYR A 56 10.29 -8.49 3.94
C TYR A 56 11.19 -9.30 4.88
N GLY A 57 10.65 -9.83 5.98
CA GLY A 57 11.39 -10.61 6.97
C GLY A 57 12.43 -9.82 7.76
N LYS A 58 12.22 -8.49 7.88
CA LYS A 58 13.10 -7.59 8.65
C LYS A 58 12.36 -6.37 9.15
N GLU A 59 12.88 -5.79 10.23
CA GLU A 59 12.38 -4.52 10.75
C GLU A 59 12.71 -3.38 9.78
N LEU A 60 11.71 -2.54 9.49
CA LEU A 60 11.82 -1.42 8.57
C LEU A 60 11.35 -0.15 9.27
N ASP A 61 12.10 0.93 9.06
CA ASP A 61 11.63 2.25 9.47
C ASP A 61 10.53 2.73 8.53
N VAL A 62 9.55 3.38 9.09
CA VAL A 62 8.40 3.93 8.36
C VAL A 62 8.29 5.43 8.55
N ARG A 63 7.77 6.11 7.56
CA ARG A 63 7.36 7.51 7.63
C ARG A 63 6.04 7.71 6.89
N THR A 64 5.29 8.71 7.30
CA THR A 64 4.06 9.15 6.63
C THR A 64 4.26 10.57 6.13
N ASN A 65 3.93 10.79 4.86
CA ASN A 65 3.85 12.11 4.27
C ASN A 65 2.36 12.50 4.18
N PRO A 66 1.96 13.72 4.56
CA PRO A 66 0.59 14.18 4.34
C PRO A 66 0.24 14.11 2.85
N PHE A 67 -0.97 13.64 2.57
CA PHE A 67 -1.50 13.54 1.21
C PHE A 67 -2.99 13.84 1.19
N TYR A 68 -3.62 13.83 0.04
CA TYR A 68 -5.06 14.05 -0.10
C TYR A 68 -5.72 12.92 -0.87
N PHE A 69 -6.70 12.29 -0.23
CA PHE A 69 -7.68 11.43 -0.88
C PHE A 69 -9.09 11.87 -0.45
N PRO A 70 -10.08 11.92 -1.37
CA PRO A 70 -11.43 12.42 -1.04
C PRO A 70 -12.22 11.51 -0.09
N PHE A 71 -11.75 10.30 0.12
CA PHE A 71 -12.42 9.26 0.94
C PHE A 71 -11.71 8.99 2.28
N THR A 72 -10.59 9.66 2.57
CA THR A 72 -9.87 9.57 3.86
C THR A 72 -9.51 10.93 4.42
N GLU A 73 -9.54 11.06 5.76
CA GLU A 73 -9.14 12.27 6.48
C GLU A 73 -8.71 11.91 7.93
N PRO A 74 -7.44 12.10 8.31
CA PRO A 74 -6.32 12.51 7.48
C PRO A 74 -5.89 11.43 6.48
N SER A 75 -5.27 11.89 5.37
CA SER A 75 -4.71 11.03 4.34
C SER A 75 -3.20 11.08 4.34
N PHE A 76 -2.56 9.97 4.00
CA PHE A 76 -1.10 9.84 3.99
C PHE A 76 -0.61 9.01 2.81
N GLU A 77 0.58 9.34 2.34
CA GLU A 77 1.46 8.38 1.67
C GLU A 77 2.35 7.73 2.73
N PHE A 78 2.34 6.42 2.76
CA PHE A 78 3.13 5.62 3.67
C PHE A 78 4.39 5.14 2.94
N ALA A 79 5.55 5.54 3.45
CA ALA A 79 6.85 5.17 2.92
C ALA A 79 7.63 4.32 3.94
N LEU A 80 8.43 3.40 3.41
CA LEU A 80 9.35 2.59 4.20
C LEU A 80 10.80 2.87 3.82
N SER A 81 11.72 2.62 4.76
CA SER A 81 13.13 2.62 4.46
C SER A 81 13.43 1.55 3.41
N CYS A 82 14.24 1.90 2.42
CA CYS A 82 14.55 0.99 1.32
C CYS A 82 15.15 -0.33 1.85
N PRO A 83 14.53 -1.48 1.58
CA PRO A 83 14.99 -2.76 2.10
C PRO A 83 16.31 -3.24 1.48
N PHE A 84 16.78 -2.58 0.42
CA PHE A 84 17.98 -3.00 -0.33
C PHE A 84 19.23 -2.19 0.00
N CYS A 85 19.10 -0.95 0.42
CA CYS A 85 20.24 -0.05 0.59
C CYS A 85 20.34 0.58 1.99
N GLU A 86 19.47 0.18 2.92
CA GLU A 86 19.48 0.68 4.30
C GLU A 86 19.55 2.22 4.39
N LYS A 87 18.77 2.89 3.54
CA LYS A 87 18.72 4.35 3.37
C LYS A 87 19.93 5.00 2.68
N ALA A 88 20.93 4.23 2.25
CA ALA A 88 22.10 4.78 1.53
C ALA A 88 21.76 5.33 0.13
N GLY A 89 20.61 4.94 -0.41
CA GLY A 89 20.17 5.28 -1.76
C GLY A 89 20.63 4.27 -2.80
N CYS A 90 19.70 3.80 -3.63
CA CYS A 90 19.99 2.88 -4.74
C CYS A 90 19.00 3.12 -5.89
N LYS A 91 19.19 2.46 -7.02
CA LYS A 91 18.31 2.59 -8.19
C LYS A 91 16.85 2.27 -7.87
N VAL A 92 16.58 1.29 -6.99
CA VAL A 92 15.22 0.86 -6.61
C VAL A 92 14.46 1.99 -5.91
N CYS A 93 15.12 2.72 -5.01
CA CYS A 93 14.51 3.85 -4.31
C CYS A 93 14.83 5.22 -4.96
N SER A 94 15.31 5.24 -6.21
CA SER A 94 15.71 6.47 -6.90
C SER A 94 16.74 7.31 -6.13
N TYR A 95 17.62 6.64 -5.40
CA TYR A 95 18.66 7.23 -4.55
C TYR A 95 18.14 8.01 -3.32
N GLU A 96 16.86 7.93 -3.02
CA GLU A 96 16.26 8.64 -1.87
C GLU A 96 16.39 7.89 -0.54
N GLY A 97 16.68 6.59 -0.58
CA GLY A 97 16.72 5.73 0.61
C GLY A 97 15.34 5.36 1.17
N TRP A 98 14.26 5.87 0.58
CA TRP A 98 12.87 5.61 0.97
C TRP A 98 12.03 5.21 -0.25
N ILE A 99 10.99 4.43 0.01
CA ILE A 99 10.06 3.98 -1.03
C ILE A 99 8.64 4.26 -0.58
N GLU A 100 7.95 5.10 -1.31
CA GLU A 100 6.51 5.34 -1.16
C GLU A 100 5.74 4.17 -1.79
N LEU A 101 4.90 3.50 -0.99
CA LEU A 101 4.24 2.27 -1.40
C LEU A 101 2.73 2.32 -1.27
N ILE A 102 2.21 2.97 -0.24
CA ILE A 102 0.83 2.79 0.21
C ILE A 102 0.16 4.13 0.36
N GLY A 103 -0.94 4.34 -0.37
CA GLY A 103 -1.90 5.38 -0.04
C GLY A 103 -2.78 4.90 1.11
N CYS A 104 -2.92 5.69 2.18
CA CYS A 104 -3.70 5.28 3.35
C CYS A 104 -4.28 6.47 4.11
N GLY A 105 -5.18 6.20 5.03
CA GLY A 105 -5.76 7.24 5.90
C GLY A 105 -6.90 6.72 6.76
N LEU A 106 -7.40 7.56 7.65
CA LEU A 106 -8.65 7.27 8.34
C LEU A 106 -9.83 7.49 7.38
N ILE A 107 -10.80 6.60 7.45
CA ILE A 107 -11.98 6.67 6.60
C ILE A 107 -12.75 7.96 6.89
N HIS A 108 -13.04 8.75 5.85
CA HIS A 108 -13.79 9.99 6.00
C HIS A 108 -15.19 9.72 6.59
N PRO A 109 -15.65 10.52 7.57
CA PRO A 109 -16.97 10.30 8.22
C PRO A 109 -18.14 10.17 7.24
N ASN A 110 -18.12 10.88 6.11
CA ASN A 110 -19.18 10.75 5.10
C ASN A 110 -19.20 9.38 4.42
N VAL A 111 -18.06 8.70 4.31
CA VAL A 111 -18.00 7.33 3.77
C VAL A 111 -18.64 6.36 4.76
N LEU A 112 -18.38 6.52 6.06
CA LEU A 112 -19.03 5.72 7.11
C LEU A 112 -20.55 5.95 7.10
N ARG A 113 -21.01 7.20 7.03
CA ARG A 113 -22.46 7.53 6.94
C ARG A 113 -23.12 6.91 5.70
N ALA A 114 -22.44 6.94 4.55
CA ALA A 114 -22.94 6.32 3.31
C ALA A 114 -23.06 4.79 3.40
N ALA A 115 -22.34 4.17 4.35
CA ALA A 115 -22.42 2.75 4.66
C ALA A 115 -23.32 2.42 5.86
N ASP A 116 -24.16 3.37 6.30
CA ASP A 116 -25.01 3.26 7.49
C ASP A 116 -24.26 2.95 8.79
N ILE A 117 -23.01 3.44 8.88
CA ILE A 117 -22.15 3.31 10.07
C ILE A 117 -22.07 4.67 10.77
N ASP A 118 -22.39 4.72 12.06
CA ASP A 118 -22.33 5.95 12.85
C ASP A 118 -20.87 6.39 13.11
N PRO A 119 -20.40 7.51 12.56
CA PRO A 119 -19.03 7.97 12.73
C PRO A 119 -18.74 8.56 14.12
N GLU A 120 -19.76 8.80 14.95
CA GLU A 120 -19.58 9.23 16.35
C GLU A 120 -19.22 8.03 17.26
N VAL A 121 -19.52 6.80 16.79
CA VAL A 121 -19.26 5.55 17.53
C VAL A 121 -18.09 4.78 16.94
N TYR A 122 -17.98 4.77 15.61
CA TYR A 122 -16.99 3.98 14.87
C TYR A 122 -16.05 4.85 14.08
N THR A 123 -14.80 4.45 14.07
CA THR A 123 -13.77 4.98 13.20
C THR A 123 -13.11 3.83 12.42
N GLY A 124 -12.34 4.14 11.41
CA GLY A 124 -11.67 3.12 10.65
C GLY A 124 -10.54 3.69 9.82
N PHE A 125 -9.75 2.79 9.25
CA PHE A 125 -8.74 3.16 8.28
C PHE A 125 -8.88 2.34 6.99
N ALA A 126 -8.40 2.93 5.92
CA ALA A 126 -8.27 2.27 4.62
C ALA A 126 -6.84 2.45 4.09
N TRP A 127 -6.41 1.49 3.28
CA TRP A 127 -5.11 1.51 2.61
C TRP A 127 -5.17 0.75 1.29
N GLY A 128 -4.33 1.17 0.34
CA GLY A 128 -4.18 0.49 -0.94
C GLY A 128 -2.72 0.46 -1.38
N LEU A 129 -2.28 -0.67 -1.89
CA LEU A 129 -0.92 -0.85 -2.38
C LEU A 129 -0.85 -1.70 -3.65
N GLY A 130 0.11 -1.38 -4.55
CA GLY A 130 0.39 -2.16 -5.75
C GLY A 130 1.17 -3.44 -5.42
N VAL A 131 0.58 -4.59 -5.70
CA VAL A 131 1.19 -5.92 -5.45
C VAL A 131 2.42 -6.11 -6.32
N ASP A 132 2.34 -5.72 -7.60
CA ASP A 132 3.46 -5.82 -8.55
C ASP A 132 4.70 -5.12 -8.00
N ARG A 133 4.54 -3.94 -7.40
CA ARG A 133 5.65 -3.20 -6.81
C ARG A 133 6.26 -3.90 -5.59
N LEU A 134 5.44 -4.55 -4.75
CA LEU A 134 5.94 -5.39 -3.66
C LEU A 134 6.76 -6.57 -4.19
N VAL A 135 6.24 -7.25 -5.21
CA VAL A 135 6.91 -8.42 -5.83
C VAL A 135 8.21 -8.00 -6.51
N MET A 136 8.19 -6.89 -7.27
CA MET A 136 9.40 -6.31 -7.87
C MET A 136 10.49 -6.09 -6.83
N MET A 137 10.12 -5.41 -5.75
CA MET A 137 11.07 -5.08 -4.69
C MET A 137 11.59 -6.33 -3.98
N LYS A 138 10.73 -7.31 -3.70
CA LYS A 138 11.13 -8.55 -3.01
C LYS A 138 12.10 -9.39 -3.83
N ASN A 139 11.92 -9.41 -5.15
CA ASN A 139 12.65 -10.28 -6.06
C ASN A 139 13.73 -9.54 -6.89
N GLY A 140 13.94 -8.24 -6.66
CA GLY A 140 14.93 -7.45 -7.39
C GLY A 140 14.59 -7.25 -8.86
N ILE A 141 13.29 -7.23 -9.22
CA ILE A 141 12.83 -7.02 -10.58
C ILE A 141 12.87 -5.53 -10.89
N GLU A 142 13.58 -5.13 -11.94
CA GLU A 142 13.82 -3.72 -12.25
C GLU A 142 12.73 -3.05 -13.10
N ASP A 143 11.85 -3.84 -13.75
CA ASP A 143 10.89 -3.33 -14.72
C ASP A 143 9.54 -4.05 -14.58
N VAL A 144 8.46 -3.32 -14.26
CA VAL A 144 7.12 -3.86 -14.09
C VAL A 144 6.56 -4.51 -15.35
N ARG A 145 6.99 -4.05 -16.54
CA ARG A 145 6.53 -4.58 -17.83
C ARG A 145 6.91 -6.05 -18.05
N HIS A 146 7.81 -6.61 -17.25
CA HIS A 146 8.13 -8.03 -17.29
C HIS A 146 6.95 -8.91 -16.88
N PHE A 147 6.07 -8.45 -16.00
CA PHE A 147 4.91 -9.22 -15.55
C PHE A 147 3.90 -9.50 -16.69
N GLU A 148 3.73 -8.56 -17.61
CA GLU A 148 2.79 -8.66 -18.73
C GLU A 148 3.48 -9.06 -20.06
N SER A 149 4.81 -9.26 -20.06
CA SER A 149 5.58 -9.49 -21.30
C SER A 149 5.45 -10.90 -21.90
N ALA A 150 4.77 -11.83 -21.24
CA ALA A 150 4.64 -13.24 -21.62
C ALA A 150 5.99 -13.96 -21.91
N LYS A 151 7.10 -13.48 -21.35
CA LYS A 151 8.44 -14.07 -21.50
C LYS A 151 8.58 -15.26 -20.54
N LEU A 152 8.48 -16.47 -21.07
CA LEU A 152 8.59 -17.70 -20.28
C LEU A 152 9.92 -17.84 -19.54
N ASP A 153 11.01 -17.36 -20.13
CA ASP A 153 12.33 -17.41 -19.49
C ASP A 153 12.42 -16.47 -18.27
N PHE A 154 11.64 -15.40 -18.24
CA PHE A 154 11.48 -14.57 -17.05
C PHE A 154 10.68 -15.32 -15.98
N LEU A 155 9.51 -15.86 -16.33
CA LEU A 155 8.62 -16.55 -15.38
C LEU A 155 9.26 -17.79 -14.73
N LYS A 156 10.18 -18.47 -15.43
CA LYS A 156 10.88 -19.65 -14.91
C LYS A 156 11.95 -19.35 -13.85
N GLN A 157 12.20 -18.07 -13.55
CA GLN A 157 13.20 -17.67 -12.54
C GLN A 157 12.62 -17.66 -11.11
N PHE A 158 11.28 -17.78 -10.98
CA PHE A 158 10.55 -17.67 -9.71
C PHE A 158 9.76 -18.94 -9.36
#